data_30660d4fe53d5448301b4326a9897689
#
_entry.id   30660d4fe53d5448301b4326a9897689
#
_cell.length_a   1.000
_cell.length_b   1.000
_cell.length_c   1.000
_cell.angle_alpha   90.00
_cell.angle_beta   90.00
_cell.angle_gamma   90.00
#
_symmetry.space_group_name_H-M   'P 1'
#
loop_
_entity.id
_entity.type
_entity.pdbx_description
1 polymer ?
#
loop_
_entity_poly.entity_id
_entity_poly.type
_entity_poly.pdbx_seq_one_letter_code
_entity_poly.pdbx_strand_id
1 'polypeptide(L)'
;LANLPVIVGFGGINAAGRSSFHHGYRRLVIDAIAKEKADLTVKSLTRLMGLADQPLNDQVRQAVFDGTLVRKLDESIFDPNNIAFNARLAIEPCGGDELCFELPVKNLPESIPDHWRIETLDDKRLRVNISASQDFLLPSHRKLKVQSAGQLPSGFDPGADYPSHNHPRGLQMTVFGASDALASVGIDWAELSQKVAADQISVYAGSGMSQLDAQSNGGMLSARFNDRRVSAKQCPFGFAEMPADFINAYILGSLGTTGTSMGACASFLYNLRQALTDIQNGRSRIAIVGNSEAPIVPEIIEGYAAMSALASDKDLARLDGGKIDYRRACRPFGDNCGFTLAESAQFIVLFDDSLAVELGATIHGAVSDVFINADGYKKSISAPGVGNYLTIAKAMAGARGLVGESALRHRSFIQAHGTGTPQNRVTESAILDQAAKVFGIPSWPVVAVKSYLGHSIAAAGADQLITALGVWSEGILPGINTIDKPADDVACEHLQIGPEHQSLGKENLDVAIINAKGFGGNNASATVIAPHITAKILASKHKGKYWSQYSAKAEIVSQQAQAYDQAMLNGTAKSIYRFDHNVLGGDAIDFDDKRIRIPGYNEAINLDLPSDFRQWLD
;
A
#
# COMPACT_ATOMS: atom_id res chain seq x y z
N LEU A 1 -18.13 24.63 -12.49
CA LEU A 1 -17.40 24.34 -11.23
C LEU A 1 -16.85 22.92 -11.31
N ALA A 2 -15.60 22.72 -10.94
CA ALA A 2 -15.00 21.39 -10.91
C ALA A 2 -15.75 20.46 -9.92
N ASN A 3 -15.79 19.17 -10.22
CA ASN A 3 -16.34 18.17 -9.32
C ASN A 3 -15.37 17.93 -8.14
N LEU A 4 -15.91 17.77 -6.93
CA LEU A 4 -15.12 17.45 -5.75
C LEU A 4 -15.01 15.92 -5.64
N PRO A 5 -13.80 15.33 -5.62
CA PRO A 5 -13.63 13.90 -5.37
C PRO A 5 -13.90 13.57 -3.89
N VAL A 6 -15.01 12.88 -3.63
CA VAL A 6 -15.47 12.49 -2.28
C VAL A 6 -15.04 11.07 -1.99
N ILE A 7 -14.43 10.84 -0.84
CA ILE A 7 -14.07 9.49 -0.35
C ILE A 7 -15.34 8.87 0.22
N VAL A 8 -15.87 7.86 -0.48
CA VAL A 8 -17.13 7.18 -0.12
C VAL A 8 -16.93 5.75 0.40
N GLY A 9 -15.73 5.21 0.23
CA GLY A 9 -15.33 3.90 0.75
C GLY A 9 -13.82 3.79 0.84
N PHE A 10 -13.36 2.92 1.70
CA PHE A 10 -11.95 2.57 1.83
C PHE A 10 -11.82 1.19 2.46
N GLY A 11 -10.75 0.51 2.15
CA GLY A 11 -10.50 -0.82 2.68
C GLY A 11 -9.10 -1.31 2.32
N GLY A 12 -8.79 -2.47 2.81
CA GLY A 12 -7.49 -3.07 2.63
C GLY A 12 -7.00 -3.84 3.84
N ILE A 13 -5.75 -4.20 3.79
CA ILE A 13 -5.07 -4.97 4.81
C ILE A 13 -3.64 -4.47 4.98
N ASN A 14 -3.17 -4.36 6.21
CA ASN A 14 -1.79 -4.09 6.57
C ASN A 14 -1.42 -4.76 7.89
N ALA A 15 -0.28 -4.41 8.48
CA ALA A 15 0.19 -4.99 9.73
C ALA A 15 -0.77 -4.78 10.94
N ALA A 16 -1.66 -3.80 10.88
CA ALA A 16 -2.68 -3.55 11.90
C ALA A 16 -4.01 -4.29 11.64
N GLY A 17 -4.13 -5.04 10.53
CA GLY A 17 -5.31 -5.75 10.12
C GLY A 17 -6.14 -5.04 9.05
N ARG A 18 -7.41 -5.36 8.95
CA ARG A 18 -8.37 -4.83 7.97
C ARG A 18 -8.62 -3.33 8.20
N SER A 19 -8.57 -2.55 7.13
CA SER A 19 -8.62 -1.08 7.20
C SER A 19 -10.03 -0.50 7.18
N SER A 20 -10.98 -1.13 6.47
CA SER A 20 -12.37 -0.67 6.43
C SER A 20 -12.98 -0.58 7.84
N PHE A 21 -13.96 0.30 8.02
CA PHE A 21 -14.60 0.57 9.32
C PHE A 21 -13.61 0.94 10.43
N HIS A 22 -12.41 1.37 10.06
CA HIS A 22 -11.34 1.83 10.96
C HIS A 22 -10.76 0.76 11.91
N HIS A 23 -10.93 -0.54 11.62
CA HIS A 23 -10.38 -1.60 12.49
C HIS A 23 -8.85 -1.51 12.61
N GLY A 24 -8.14 -1.40 11.47
CA GLY A 24 -6.69 -1.21 11.46
C GLY A 24 -6.25 0.05 12.19
N TYR A 25 -6.96 1.17 12.00
CA TYR A 25 -6.66 2.40 12.74
C TYR A 25 -6.83 2.24 14.25
N ARG A 26 -7.94 1.64 14.70
CA ARG A 26 -8.20 1.40 16.13
C ARG A 26 -7.15 0.50 16.77
N ARG A 27 -6.51 -0.39 16.00
CA ARG A 27 -5.36 -1.17 16.49
C ARG A 27 -4.17 -0.27 16.88
N LEU A 28 -3.96 0.87 16.19
CA LEU A 28 -2.88 1.81 16.50
C LEU A 28 -3.12 2.55 17.81
N VAL A 29 -4.38 2.85 18.11
CA VAL A 29 -4.80 3.67 19.28
C VAL A 29 -5.63 2.86 20.28
N ILE A 30 -5.40 1.55 20.34
CA ILE A 30 -6.27 0.61 21.05
C ILE A 30 -6.39 0.91 22.54
N ASP A 31 -5.35 1.46 23.13
CA ASP A 31 -5.29 1.82 24.55
C ASP A 31 -6.00 3.16 24.87
N ALA A 32 -6.33 3.94 23.84
CA ALA A 32 -6.94 5.27 23.97
C ALA A 32 -8.42 5.31 23.56
N ILE A 33 -8.99 4.19 23.10
CA ILE A 33 -10.40 4.10 22.66
C ILE A 33 -11.28 3.39 23.69
N ALA A 34 -12.60 3.55 23.56
CA ALA A 34 -13.58 2.86 24.41
C ALA A 34 -13.43 1.33 24.29
N LYS A 35 -13.65 0.64 25.41
CA LYS A 35 -13.47 -0.81 25.53
C LYS A 35 -14.26 -1.59 24.47
N GLU A 36 -15.49 -1.19 24.19
CA GLU A 36 -16.37 -1.85 23.21
C GLU A 36 -15.76 -1.82 21.80
N LYS A 37 -15.13 -0.71 21.42
CA LYS A 37 -14.43 -0.56 20.15
C LYS A 37 -13.11 -1.34 20.11
N ALA A 38 -12.39 -1.36 21.24
CA ALA A 38 -11.19 -2.18 21.39
C ALA A 38 -11.52 -3.68 21.24
N ASP A 39 -12.59 -4.14 21.92
CA ASP A 39 -13.07 -5.52 21.83
C ASP A 39 -13.48 -5.90 20.40
N LEU A 40 -14.18 -5.01 19.70
CA LEU A 40 -14.58 -5.21 18.31
C LEU A 40 -13.34 -5.31 17.37
N THR A 41 -12.32 -4.47 17.61
CA THR A 41 -11.05 -4.50 16.88
C THR A 41 -10.31 -5.82 17.12
N VAL A 42 -10.21 -6.27 18.36
CA VAL A 42 -9.60 -7.56 18.68
C VAL A 42 -10.39 -8.71 18.04
N LYS A 43 -11.74 -8.67 18.06
CA LYS A 43 -12.58 -9.66 17.36
C LYS A 43 -12.30 -9.69 15.86
N SER A 44 -12.13 -8.54 15.20
CA SER A 44 -11.75 -8.47 13.79
C SER A 44 -10.40 -9.15 13.54
N LEU A 45 -9.42 -8.91 14.40
CA LEU A 45 -8.08 -9.49 14.30
C LEU A 45 -8.06 -11.00 14.60
N THR A 46 -8.79 -11.48 15.63
CA THR A 46 -8.90 -12.92 15.90
C THR A 46 -9.49 -13.67 14.71
N ARG A 47 -10.43 -13.05 13.97
CA ARG A 47 -10.98 -13.63 12.76
C ARG A 47 -9.94 -13.78 11.67
N LEU A 48 -9.17 -12.74 11.39
CA LEU A 48 -8.08 -12.78 10.39
C LEU A 48 -7.00 -13.80 10.76
N MET A 49 -6.67 -13.89 12.05
CA MET A 49 -5.59 -14.77 12.55
C MET A 49 -6.02 -16.23 12.78
N GLY A 50 -7.26 -16.61 12.44
CA GLY A 50 -7.74 -17.98 12.68
C GLY A 50 -7.98 -18.33 14.16
N LEU A 51 -8.15 -17.33 15.01
CA LEU A 51 -8.36 -17.49 16.46
C LEU A 51 -9.82 -17.27 16.89
N ALA A 52 -10.76 -17.16 15.94
CA ALA A 52 -12.15 -16.75 16.21
C ALA A 52 -12.94 -17.73 17.06
N ASP A 53 -12.59 -19.01 17.08
CA ASP A 53 -13.25 -20.04 17.88
C ASP A 53 -12.79 -20.07 19.34
N GLN A 54 -11.78 -19.28 19.68
CA GLN A 54 -11.26 -19.16 21.04
C GLN A 54 -12.00 -18.06 21.83
N PRO A 55 -12.25 -18.23 23.12
CA PRO A 55 -12.83 -17.18 23.94
C PRO A 55 -11.89 -15.98 24.02
N LEU A 56 -12.46 -14.76 23.96
CA LEU A 56 -11.71 -13.51 24.02
C LEU A 56 -11.18 -13.25 25.43
N ASN A 57 -10.14 -13.96 25.82
CA ASN A 57 -9.42 -13.81 27.08
C ASN A 57 -8.10 -13.07 26.91
N ASP A 58 -7.36 -12.84 27.99
CA ASP A 58 -6.08 -12.12 27.97
C ASP A 58 -5.01 -12.84 27.12
N GLN A 59 -5.01 -14.17 27.09
CA GLN A 59 -4.07 -14.94 26.29
C GLN A 59 -4.33 -14.73 24.79
N VAL A 60 -5.58 -14.73 24.33
CA VAL A 60 -5.95 -14.46 22.93
C VAL A 60 -5.64 -13.01 22.58
N ARG A 61 -5.93 -12.06 23.50
CA ARG A 61 -5.56 -10.65 23.29
C ARG A 61 -4.05 -10.48 23.13
N GLN A 62 -3.26 -11.12 23.98
CA GLN A 62 -1.81 -11.07 23.87
C GLN A 62 -1.33 -11.67 22.55
N ALA A 63 -1.87 -12.81 22.12
CA ALA A 63 -1.54 -13.41 20.82
C ALA A 63 -1.87 -12.47 19.64
N VAL A 64 -3.00 -11.76 19.69
CA VAL A 64 -3.35 -10.73 18.70
C VAL A 64 -2.34 -9.57 18.71
N PHE A 65 -1.95 -9.10 19.90
CA PHE A 65 -0.97 -8.01 20.01
C PHE A 65 0.41 -8.44 19.54
N ASP A 66 0.82 -9.65 19.85
CA ASP A 66 2.11 -10.22 19.39
C ASP A 66 2.12 -10.48 17.88
N GLY A 67 1.01 -10.89 17.29
CA GLY A 67 0.86 -11.21 15.88
C GLY A 67 0.52 -10.05 14.95
N THR A 68 0.51 -8.80 15.42
CA THR A 68 0.15 -7.59 14.62
C THR A 68 1.21 -6.51 14.73
N LEU A 69 1.15 -5.49 13.86
CA LEU A 69 2.10 -4.37 13.76
C LEU A 69 3.53 -4.81 13.41
N VAL A 70 4.48 -3.86 13.45
CA VAL A 70 5.91 -4.16 13.26
C VAL A 70 6.37 -5.15 14.33
N ARG A 71 7.09 -6.20 13.92
CA ARG A 71 7.60 -7.27 14.79
C ARG A 71 8.76 -8.02 14.13
N LYS A 72 9.34 -8.97 14.84
CA LYS A 72 10.28 -9.90 14.25
C LYS A 72 9.63 -10.67 13.09
N LEU A 73 10.40 -10.97 12.05
CA LEU A 73 9.93 -11.76 10.91
C LEU A 73 9.36 -13.10 11.39
N ASP A 74 8.17 -13.41 10.89
CA ASP A 74 7.47 -14.65 11.19
C ASP A 74 8.05 -15.78 10.36
N GLU A 75 8.51 -16.84 11.01
CA GLU A 75 9.11 -18.01 10.35
C GLU A 75 8.14 -18.76 9.44
N SER A 76 6.83 -18.53 9.58
CA SER A 76 5.82 -19.06 8.67
C SER A 76 5.90 -18.46 7.25
N ILE A 77 6.48 -17.27 7.09
CA ILE A 77 6.70 -16.64 5.77
C ILE A 77 7.99 -17.22 5.15
N PHE A 78 9.09 -17.16 5.86
CA PHE A 78 10.36 -17.83 5.60
C PHE A 78 11.26 -17.75 6.86
N ASP A 79 12.21 -18.66 7.00
CA ASP A 79 13.19 -18.63 8.12
C ASP A 79 14.29 -17.62 7.84
N PRO A 80 14.32 -16.45 8.52
CA PRO A 80 15.34 -15.42 8.32
C PRO A 80 16.74 -15.81 8.78
N ASN A 81 16.87 -16.91 9.51
CA ASN A 81 18.18 -17.44 9.94
C ASN A 81 18.74 -18.44 8.94
N ASN A 82 17.98 -18.87 7.93
CA ASN A 82 18.32 -19.98 7.06
C ASN A 82 17.99 -19.68 5.59
N ILE A 83 18.46 -18.54 5.08
CA ILE A 83 18.22 -18.12 3.69
C ILE A 83 19.14 -18.89 2.76
N ALA A 84 18.53 -19.65 1.85
CA ALA A 84 19.25 -20.46 0.86
C ALA A 84 19.97 -19.60 -0.17
N PHE A 85 21.21 -19.95 -0.49
CA PHE A 85 21.96 -19.42 -1.62
C PHE A 85 22.93 -20.46 -2.16
N ASN A 86 23.49 -20.26 -3.35
CA ASN A 86 24.53 -21.12 -3.90
C ASN A 86 25.90 -20.50 -3.64
N ALA A 87 26.69 -21.13 -2.78
CA ALA A 87 28.08 -20.76 -2.55
C ALA A 87 28.95 -21.22 -3.73
N ARG A 88 29.72 -20.30 -4.30
CA ARG A 88 30.72 -20.63 -5.32
C ARG A 88 32.01 -21.05 -4.63
N LEU A 89 32.44 -22.27 -4.89
CA LEU A 89 33.67 -22.84 -4.33
C LEU A 89 34.59 -23.21 -5.49
N ALA A 90 35.81 -22.68 -5.48
CA ALA A 90 36.89 -23.19 -6.32
C ALA A 90 37.53 -24.40 -5.61
N ILE A 91 37.46 -25.54 -6.22
CA ILE A 91 38.04 -26.78 -5.68
C ILE A 91 39.25 -27.14 -6.54
N GLU A 92 40.41 -27.36 -5.89
CA GLU A 92 41.65 -27.71 -6.55
C GLU A 92 42.07 -29.16 -6.20
N PRO A 93 42.62 -29.93 -7.16
CA PRO A 93 43.18 -31.21 -6.85
C PRO A 93 44.35 -31.08 -5.88
N CYS A 94 44.46 -32.01 -4.89
CA CYS A 94 45.53 -32.03 -3.91
C CYS A 94 46.57 -33.09 -4.26
N GLY A 95 47.85 -32.76 -4.13
CA GLY A 95 48.94 -33.75 -4.19
C GLY A 95 49.21 -34.36 -5.56
N GLY A 96 48.66 -33.76 -6.65
CA GLY A 96 48.80 -34.28 -8.01
C GLY A 96 47.70 -35.29 -8.41
N ASP A 97 46.76 -35.56 -7.52
CA ASP A 97 45.59 -36.39 -7.81
C ASP A 97 44.53 -35.61 -8.60
N GLU A 98 43.67 -36.32 -9.36
CA GLU A 98 42.51 -35.72 -10.06
C GLU A 98 41.31 -35.68 -9.11
N LEU A 99 40.44 -34.66 -9.25
CA LEU A 99 39.09 -34.67 -8.65
C LEU A 99 38.24 -35.67 -9.42
N CYS A 100 37.68 -36.67 -8.74
CA CYS A 100 36.90 -37.73 -9.37
C CYS A 100 35.50 -37.79 -8.76
N PHE A 101 34.46 -37.80 -9.63
CA PHE A 101 33.06 -38.01 -9.25
C PHE A 101 32.29 -38.73 -10.34
N GLU A 102 31.13 -39.29 -9.99
CA GLU A 102 30.24 -39.96 -10.93
C GLU A 102 28.97 -39.13 -11.10
N LEU A 103 28.46 -39.07 -12.32
CA LEU A 103 27.17 -38.43 -12.63
C LEU A 103 26.36 -39.22 -13.64
N PRO A 104 25.01 -39.08 -13.61
CA PRO A 104 24.15 -39.64 -14.66
C PRO A 104 24.46 -39.01 -16.04
N VAL A 105 24.42 -39.79 -17.11
CA VAL A 105 24.65 -39.33 -18.51
C VAL A 105 23.80 -38.09 -18.83
N LYS A 106 22.53 -38.06 -18.39
CA LYS A 106 21.61 -36.94 -18.62
C LYS A 106 22.00 -35.62 -17.92
N ASN A 107 22.92 -35.66 -16.96
CA ASN A 107 23.42 -34.49 -16.24
C ASN A 107 24.74 -33.97 -16.77
N LEU A 108 25.29 -34.58 -17.85
CA LEU A 108 26.49 -34.09 -18.49
C LEU A 108 26.17 -32.74 -19.13
N PRO A 109 26.98 -31.67 -18.91
CA PRO A 109 26.79 -30.40 -19.58
C PRO A 109 26.99 -30.50 -21.09
N GLU A 110 26.23 -29.74 -21.86
CA GLU A 110 26.38 -29.69 -23.33
C GLU A 110 27.78 -29.23 -23.77
N SER A 111 28.38 -28.31 -23.00
CA SER A 111 29.76 -27.85 -23.18
C SER A 111 30.63 -28.44 -22.09
N ILE A 112 31.45 -29.41 -22.48
CA ILE A 112 32.38 -30.10 -21.57
C ILE A 112 33.67 -29.28 -21.51
N PRO A 113 34.17 -28.90 -20.31
CA PRO A 113 35.44 -28.22 -20.15
C PRO A 113 36.62 -29.10 -20.63
N ASP A 114 37.62 -28.52 -21.27
CA ASP A 114 38.79 -29.25 -21.86
C ASP A 114 39.60 -30.04 -20.82
N HIS A 115 39.57 -29.64 -19.57
CA HIS A 115 40.25 -30.28 -18.45
C HIS A 115 39.46 -31.41 -17.78
N TRP A 116 38.27 -31.76 -18.33
CA TRP A 116 37.48 -32.90 -17.88
C TRP A 116 37.78 -34.14 -18.72
N ARG A 117 38.18 -35.23 -18.08
CA ARG A 117 38.29 -36.54 -18.71
C ARG A 117 37.08 -37.39 -18.29
N ILE A 118 36.30 -37.86 -19.27
CA ILE A 118 35.06 -38.59 -19.07
C ILE A 118 35.27 -40.06 -19.37
N GLU A 119 34.88 -40.94 -18.46
CA GLU A 119 34.82 -42.37 -18.61
C GLU A 119 33.38 -42.89 -18.53
N THR A 120 32.94 -43.67 -19.50
CA THR A 120 31.63 -44.33 -19.45
C THR A 120 31.70 -45.54 -18.54
N LEU A 121 30.90 -45.58 -17.46
CA LEU A 121 30.83 -46.70 -16.56
C LEU A 121 29.75 -47.70 -16.98
N ASP A 122 28.58 -47.20 -17.36
CA ASP A 122 27.46 -47.97 -17.89
C ASP A 122 26.54 -47.05 -18.74
N ASP A 123 25.43 -47.57 -19.24
CA ASP A 123 24.47 -46.83 -20.07
C ASP A 123 23.82 -45.61 -19.35
N LYS A 124 23.96 -45.50 -18.06
CA LYS A 124 23.31 -44.48 -17.23
C LYS A 124 24.28 -43.58 -16.47
N ARG A 125 25.56 -43.97 -16.31
CA ARG A 125 26.52 -43.28 -15.44
C ARG A 125 27.84 -43.05 -16.14
N LEU A 126 28.42 -41.89 -15.82
CA LEU A 126 29.74 -41.47 -16.26
C LEU A 126 30.60 -41.18 -15.02
N ARG A 127 31.90 -41.38 -15.16
CA ARG A 127 32.93 -40.88 -14.20
C ARG A 127 33.64 -39.69 -14.86
N VAL A 128 33.75 -38.60 -14.11
CA VAL A 128 34.46 -37.38 -14.51
C VAL A 128 35.71 -37.25 -13.64
N ASN A 129 36.88 -37.13 -14.31
CA ASN A 129 38.15 -36.84 -13.67
C ASN A 129 38.60 -35.44 -14.10
N ILE A 130 38.92 -34.58 -13.13
CA ILE A 130 39.29 -33.16 -13.33
C ILE A 130 40.72 -32.94 -12.85
N SER A 131 41.58 -32.50 -13.75
CA SER A 131 43.03 -32.30 -13.49
C SER A 131 43.38 -30.84 -13.15
N ALA A 132 42.42 -29.93 -13.17
CA ALA A 132 42.62 -28.51 -12.88
C ALA A 132 41.61 -28.00 -11.83
N SER A 133 41.79 -26.75 -11.42
CA SER A 133 40.82 -26.09 -10.56
C SER A 133 39.41 -25.99 -11.24
N GLN A 134 38.38 -26.28 -10.49
CA GLN A 134 36.99 -26.26 -10.95
C GLN A 134 36.11 -25.50 -9.99
N ASP A 135 35.29 -24.59 -10.53
CA ASP A 135 34.24 -23.93 -9.77
C ASP A 135 32.99 -24.82 -9.64
N PHE A 136 32.50 -24.94 -8.41
CA PHE A 136 31.26 -25.60 -8.09
C PHE A 136 30.31 -24.62 -7.38
N LEU A 137 29.01 -24.74 -7.66
CA LEU A 137 27.96 -24.06 -6.92
C LEU A 137 27.34 -25.06 -5.94
N LEU A 138 27.51 -24.82 -4.64
CA LEU A 138 26.99 -25.68 -3.61
C LEU A 138 25.89 -24.98 -2.81
N PRO A 139 24.75 -25.66 -2.54
CA PRO A 139 23.69 -25.13 -1.67
C PRO A 139 24.28 -24.79 -0.30
N SER A 140 24.00 -23.59 0.16
CA SER A 140 24.41 -23.06 1.45
C SER A 140 23.32 -22.17 2.04
N HIS A 141 23.46 -21.75 3.28
CA HIS A 141 22.50 -20.93 3.98
C HIS A 141 23.18 -19.80 4.74
N ARG A 142 22.49 -18.66 4.85
CA ARG A 142 22.95 -17.51 5.62
C ARG A 142 21.82 -16.84 6.38
N LYS A 143 22.18 -16.11 7.44
CA LYS A 143 21.26 -15.33 8.24
C LYS A 143 21.05 -13.94 7.62
N LEU A 144 19.80 -13.45 7.56
CA LEU A 144 19.52 -12.07 7.22
C LEU A 144 20.02 -11.12 8.31
N LYS A 145 20.53 -9.96 7.88
CA LYS A 145 21.00 -8.88 8.77
C LYS A 145 19.84 -8.05 9.34
N VAL A 146 18.66 -8.16 8.76
CA VAL A 146 17.44 -7.44 9.14
C VAL A 146 16.35 -8.47 9.35
N GLN A 147 15.80 -8.51 10.56
CA GLN A 147 14.78 -9.48 10.95
C GLN A 147 13.50 -8.84 11.48
N SER A 148 13.27 -7.56 11.20
CA SER A 148 12.02 -6.86 11.54
C SER A 148 11.24 -6.48 10.30
N ALA A 149 9.91 -6.58 10.36
CA ALA A 149 9.00 -6.14 9.31
C ALA A 149 7.60 -5.82 9.85
N GLY A 150 6.87 -4.97 9.11
CA GLY A 150 5.43 -4.80 9.25
C GLY A 150 4.73 -5.88 8.42
N GLN A 151 4.43 -7.01 9.03
CA GLN A 151 3.81 -8.16 8.36
C GLN A 151 2.31 -8.14 8.57
N LEU A 152 1.54 -8.67 7.63
CA LEU A 152 0.10 -8.93 7.83
C LEU A 152 -0.12 -9.70 9.14
N PRO A 153 -1.31 -9.64 9.77
CA PRO A 153 -1.58 -10.38 11.00
C PRO A 153 -1.17 -11.84 10.89
N SER A 154 -0.49 -12.39 11.90
CA SER A 154 0.03 -13.76 11.89
C SER A 154 -1.09 -14.77 11.60
N GLY A 155 -0.84 -15.69 10.68
CA GLY A 155 -1.82 -16.70 10.25
C GLY A 155 -2.83 -16.22 9.20
N PHE A 156 -2.84 -14.93 8.83
CA PHE A 156 -3.72 -14.43 7.78
C PHE A 156 -3.19 -14.78 6.39
N ASP A 157 -4.02 -15.45 5.59
CA ASP A 157 -3.79 -15.73 4.18
C ASP A 157 -4.77 -14.94 3.32
N PRO A 158 -4.31 -13.92 2.56
CA PRO A 158 -5.18 -13.11 1.71
C PRO A 158 -5.77 -13.86 0.52
N GLY A 159 -5.25 -15.03 0.21
CA GLY A 159 -5.70 -15.89 -0.88
C GLY A 159 -6.66 -17.02 -0.47
N ALA A 160 -6.99 -17.13 0.82
CA ALA A 160 -7.70 -18.33 1.35
C ALA A 160 -9.14 -18.49 0.87
N ASP A 161 -9.84 -17.42 0.50
CA ASP A 161 -11.28 -17.44 0.24
C ASP A 161 -11.68 -17.41 -1.25
N TYR A 162 -10.70 -17.53 -2.15
CA TYR A 162 -10.92 -17.63 -3.59
C TYR A 162 -9.84 -18.48 -4.29
N PRO A 163 -10.00 -18.93 -5.56
CA PRO A 163 -9.00 -19.76 -6.28
C PRO A 163 -7.70 -19.01 -6.60
N SER A 164 -6.83 -18.85 -5.63
CA SER A 164 -5.65 -17.98 -5.64
C SER A 164 -4.30 -18.69 -5.86
N HIS A 165 -4.27 -20.02 -5.96
CA HIS A 165 -3.05 -20.85 -5.88
C HIS A 165 -1.91 -20.50 -6.87
N ASN A 166 -2.23 -19.79 -7.96
CA ASN A 166 -1.23 -19.30 -8.93
C ASN A 166 -0.95 -17.80 -8.79
N HIS A 167 -1.62 -17.09 -7.87
CA HIS A 167 -1.50 -15.65 -7.76
C HIS A 167 -0.38 -15.29 -6.80
N PRO A 168 0.50 -14.34 -7.18
CA PRO A 168 1.46 -13.75 -6.27
C PRO A 168 0.78 -13.13 -5.05
N ARG A 169 1.46 -13.12 -3.91
CA ARG A 169 0.94 -12.60 -2.64
C ARG A 169 0.40 -11.17 -2.75
N GLY A 170 1.10 -10.29 -3.47
CA GLY A 170 0.63 -8.91 -3.66
C GLY A 170 -0.69 -8.82 -4.44
N LEU A 171 -0.92 -9.73 -5.42
CA LEU A 171 -2.19 -9.79 -6.13
C LEU A 171 -3.31 -10.43 -5.27
N GLN A 172 -2.98 -11.40 -4.41
CA GLN A 172 -3.92 -11.91 -3.41
C GLN A 172 -4.37 -10.80 -2.46
N MET A 173 -3.42 -9.99 -1.97
CA MET A 173 -3.70 -8.81 -1.15
C MET A 173 -4.52 -7.76 -1.92
N THR A 174 -4.30 -7.59 -3.23
CA THR A 174 -5.08 -6.71 -4.09
C THR A 174 -6.54 -7.15 -4.14
N VAL A 175 -6.80 -8.43 -4.37
CA VAL A 175 -8.16 -8.99 -4.43
C VAL A 175 -8.88 -8.78 -3.10
N PHE A 176 -8.24 -9.10 -1.98
CA PHE A 176 -8.81 -8.86 -0.66
C PHE A 176 -9.08 -7.37 -0.42
N GLY A 177 -8.06 -6.52 -0.60
CA GLY A 177 -8.14 -5.10 -0.25
C GLY A 177 -9.10 -4.30 -1.11
N ALA A 178 -9.13 -4.53 -2.42
CA ALA A 178 -10.07 -3.88 -3.31
C ALA A 178 -11.52 -4.34 -3.06
N SER A 179 -11.71 -5.64 -2.76
CA SER A 179 -13.03 -6.17 -2.36
C SER A 179 -13.53 -5.52 -1.08
N ASP A 180 -12.65 -5.38 -0.07
CA ASP A 180 -12.96 -4.72 1.20
C ASP A 180 -13.34 -3.24 1.00
N ALA A 181 -12.58 -2.52 0.17
CA ALA A 181 -12.87 -1.11 -0.14
C ALA A 181 -14.21 -0.93 -0.87
N LEU A 182 -14.50 -1.75 -1.88
CA LEU A 182 -15.74 -1.68 -2.64
C LEU A 182 -16.96 -2.04 -1.78
N ALA A 183 -16.87 -3.10 -1.00
CA ALA A 183 -17.96 -3.51 -0.12
C ALA A 183 -18.22 -2.51 1.01
N SER A 184 -17.19 -1.77 1.46
CA SER A 184 -17.32 -0.74 2.48
C SER A 184 -18.16 0.47 2.06
N VAL A 185 -18.37 0.67 0.75
CA VAL A 185 -19.24 1.73 0.21
C VAL A 185 -20.70 1.52 0.60
N GLY A 186 -21.13 0.26 0.73
CA GLY A 186 -22.51 -0.08 1.09
C GLY A 186 -23.53 0.16 -0.03
N ILE A 187 -23.08 0.30 -1.28
CA ILE A 187 -23.93 0.45 -2.47
C ILE A 187 -23.63 -0.72 -3.41
N ASP A 188 -24.67 -1.38 -3.89
CA ASP A 188 -24.49 -2.49 -4.84
C ASP A 188 -23.88 -1.98 -6.15
N TRP A 189 -22.91 -2.71 -6.66
CA TRP A 189 -22.26 -2.39 -7.93
C TRP A 189 -23.26 -2.41 -9.11
N ALA A 190 -24.26 -3.26 -9.06
CA ALA A 190 -25.35 -3.28 -10.04
C ALA A 190 -26.17 -1.98 -10.04
N GLU A 191 -26.34 -1.31 -8.89
CA GLU A 191 -26.96 0.01 -8.81
C GLU A 191 -26.06 1.11 -9.41
N LEU A 192 -24.75 1.04 -9.14
CA LEU A 192 -23.77 1.99 -9.69
C LEU A 192 -23.73 1.92 -11.23
N SER A 193 -23.76 0.72 -11.81
CA SER A 193 -23.77 0.55 -13.28
C SER A 193 -25.04 1.08 -13.97
N GLN A 194 -26.11 1.33 -13.22
CA GLN A 194 -27.32 2.01 -13.75
C GLN A 194 -27.20 3.55 -13.78
N LYS A 195 -26.18 4.11 -13.15
CA LYS A 195 -26.02 5.56 -12.92
C LYS A 195 -24.82 6.17 -13.63
N VAL A 196 -23.91 5.36 -14.13
CA VAL A 196 -22.69 5.79 -14.80
C VAL A 196 -22.47 4.99 -16.08
N ALA A 197 -21.85 5.60 -17.09
CA ALA A 197 -21.38 4.88 -18.26
C ALA A 197 -20.18 4.00 -17.91
N ALA A 198 -19.97 2.92 -18.66
CA ALA A 198 -18.93 1.93 -18.40
C ALA A 198 -17.50 2.51 -18.39
N ASP A 199 -17.24 3.54 -19.17
CA ASP A 199 -15.96 4.25 -19.28
C ASP A 199 -15.73 5.29 -18.17
N GLN A 200 -16.73 5.59 -17.34
CA GLN A 200 -16.65 6.58 -16.26
C GLN A 200 -16.22 5.99 -14.91
N ILE A 201 -15.74 4.75 -14.89
CA ILE A 201 -15.23 4.07 -13.70
C ILE A 201 -13.76 3.79 -13.92
N SER A 202 -12.89 4.63 -13.35
CA SER A 202 -11.44 4.48 -13.50
C SER A 202 -10.79 3.69 -12.35
N VAL A 203 -9.68 3.01 -12.65
CA VAL A 203 -8.89 2.26 -11.67
C VAL A 203 -7.41 2.64 -11.80
N TYR A 204 -6.86 3.23 -10.75
CA TYR A 204 -5.46 3.59 -10.66
C TYR A 204 -4.81 2.84 -9.50
N ALA A 205 -4.15 1.72 -9.81
CA ALA A 205 -3.54 0.87 -8.81
C ALA A 205 -2.25 0.21 -9.34
N GLY A 206 -1.32 -0.07 -8.43
CA GLY A 206 -0.05 -0.70 -8.82
C GLY A 206 0.78 -1.17 -7.64
N SER A 207 1.98 -1.68 -7.95
CA SER A 207 2.99 -2.11 -7.00
C SER A 207 4.34 -1.51 -7.36
N GLY A 208 4.99 -0.81 -6.44
CA GLY A 208 6.30 -0.18 -6.67
C GLY A 208 7.44 -1.18 -6.81
N MET A 209 7.33 -2.32 -6.14
CA MET A 209 8.30 -3.41 -6.25
C MET A 209 7.88 -4.49 -7.25
N SER A 210 6.70 -4.36 -7.88
CA SER A 210 6.10 -5.43 -8.68
C SER A 210 5.85 -6.69 -7.83
N GLN A 211 5.61 -7.84 -8.49
CA GLN A 211 5.42 -9.10 -7.80
C GLN A 211 6.71 -9.91 -7.88
N LEU A 212 7.33 -10.23 -6.74
CA LEU A 212 8.70 -10.78 -6.68
C LEU A 212 8.79 -12.17 -6.06
N ASP A 213 7.65 -12.78 -5.74
CA ASP A 213 7.59 -14.14 -5.23
C ASP A 213 7.73 -15.22 -6.34
N ALA A 214 7.62 -16.49 -5.94
CA ALA A 214 7.82 -17.63 -6.83
C ALA A 214 6.77 -17.73 -7.96
N GLN A 215 5.59 -17.15 -7.80
CA GLN A 215 4.51 -17.16 -8.78
C GLN A 215 4.65 -16.09 -9.87
N SER A 216 5.67 -15.24 -9.77
CA SER A 216 5.87 -14.10 -10.67
C SER A 216 7.34 -13.89 -11.04
N ASN A 217 7.82 -12.64 -11.06
CA ASN A 217 9.18 -12.28 -11.46
C ASN A 217 10.26 -13.04 -10.70
N GLY A 218 10.10 -13.27 -9.40
CA GLY A 218 11.06 -14.02 -8.58
C GLY A 218 11.24 -15.45 -9.09
N GLY A 219 10.13 -16.16 -9.33
CA GLY A 219 10.14 -17.50 -9.89
C GLY A 219 10.68 -17.55 -11.32
N MET A 220 10.30 -16.59 -12.17
CA MET A 220 10.77 -16.49 -13.55
C MET A 220 12.28 -16.27 -13.63
N LEU A 221 12.80 -15.29 -12.89
CA LEU A 221 14.22 -14.92 -12.92
C LEU A 221 15.12 -15.98 -12.30
N SER A 222 14.63 -16.69 -11.28
CA SER A 222 15.38 -17.75 -10.60
C SER A 222 15.26 -19.13 -11.26
N ALA A 223 14.32 -19.34 -12.18
CA ALA A 223 13.99 -20.63 -12.77
C ALA A 223 15.21 -21.38 -13.32
N ARG A 224 16.02 -20.69 -14.15
CA ARG A 224 17.22 -21.29 -14.78
C ARG A 224 18.32 -21.67 -13.78
N PHE A 225 18.36 -21.03 -12.60
CA PHE A 225 19.34 -21.32 -11.56
C PHE A 225 18.91 -22.46 -10.62
N ASN A 226 17.62 -22.82 -10.69
CA ASN A 226 17.00 -23.85 -9.86
C ASN A 226 16.51 -25.07 -10.67
N ASP A 227 16.96 -25.19 -11.93
CA ASP A 227 16.52 -26.25 -12.87
C ASP A 227 14.99 -26.37 -12.96
N ARG A 228 14.31 -25.22 -13.04
CA ARG A 228 12.86 -25.13 -13.16
C ARG A 228 12.44 -24.52 -14.50
N ARG A 229 11.25 -24.89 -14.96
CA ARG A 229 10.63 -24.27 -16.14
C ARG A 229 9.89 -22.99 -15.74
N VAL A 230 9.96 -21.98 -16.62
CA VAL A 230 9.16 -20.77 -16.49
C VAL A 230 7.71 -21.07 -16.87
N SER A 231 6.78 -20.57 -16.07
CA SER A 231 5.33 -20.62 -16.34
C SER A 231 4.90 -19.41 -17.19
N ALA A 232 3.93 -19.60 -18.09
CA ALA A 232 3.35 -18.53 -18.91
C ALA A 232 2.67 -17.43 -18.07
N LYS A 233 2.37 -17.67 -16.80
CA LYS A 233 1.73 -16.72 -15.89
C LYS A 233 2.74 -15.82 -15.16
N GLN A 234 3.98 -16.30 -14.95
CA GLN A 234 4.96 -15.59 -14.11
C GLN A 234 5.34 -14.21 -14.66
N CYS A 235 5.52 -14.06 -15.95
CA CYS A 235 5.87 -12.78 -16.55
C CYS A 235 4.73 -11.74 -16.43
N PRO A 236 3.50 -11.99 -16.92
CA PRO A 236 2.43 -11.00 -16.82
C PRO A 236 2.05 -10.68 -15.36
N PHE A 237 2.02 -11.66 -14.46
CA PHE A 237 1.74 -11.40 -13.05
C PHE A 237 2.81 -10.53 -12.36
N GLY A 238 4.00 -10.45 -12.94
CA GLY A 238 5.08 -9.63 -12.42
C GLY A 238 4.99 -8.13 -12.73
N PHE A 239 4.07 -7.68 -13.57
CA PHE A 239 3.99 -6.28 -13.97
C PHE A 239 3.53 -5.36 -12.82
N ALA A 240 4.05 -4.12 -12.81
CA ALA A 240 3.77 -3.15 -11.76
C ALA A 240 2.29 -2.69 -11.76
N GLU A 241 1.65 -2.65 -12.92
CA GLU A 241 0.25 -2.27 -13.13
C GLU A 241 -0.75 -3.39 -12.87
N MET A 242 -0.30 -4.62 -12.70
CA MET A 242 -1.17 -5.80 -12.55
C MET A 242 -2.25 -5.66 -11.45
N PRO A 243 -2.05 -4.94 -10.33
CA PRO A 243 -3.13 -4.67 -9.39
C PRO A 243 -4.34 -3.96 -10.03
N ALA A 244 -4.14 -3.00 -10.94
CA ALA A 244 -5.24 -2.33 -11.65
C ALA A 244 -5.96 -3.30 -12.59
N ASP A 245 -5.20 -4.11 -13.33
CA ASP A 245 -5.76 -5.10 -14.26
C ASP A 245 -6.58 -6.16 -13.53
N PHE A 246 -6.11 -6.63 -12.36
CA PHE A 246 -6.86 -7.57 -11.53
C PHE A 246 -8.19 -6.99 -11.02
N ILE A 247 -8.18 -5.73 -10.60
CA ILE A 247 -9.40 -5.04 -10.15
C ILE A 247 -10.40 -4.94 -11.29
N ASN A 248 -9.97 -4.51 -12.47
CA ASN A 248 -10.85 -4.40 -13.64
C ASN A 248 -11.34 -5.77 -14.11
N ALA A 249 -10.43 -6.74 -14.28
CA ALA A 249 -10.77 -8.02 -14.90
C ALA A 249 -11.58 -8.96 -14.00
N TYR A 250 -11.31 -8.96 -12.69
CA TYR A 250 -11.84 -10.00 -11.80
C TYR A 250 -12.70 -9.48 -10.65
N ILE A 251 -12.75 -8.18 -10.41
CA ILE A 251 -13.55 -7.60 -9.32
C ILE A 251 -14.69 -6.74 -9.87
N LEU A 252 -14.39 -5.79 -10.75
CA LEU A 252 -15.35 -4.80 -11.24
C LEU A 252 -15.96 -5.15 -12.59
N GLY A 253 -15.16 -5.58 -13.54
CA GLY A 253 -15.57 -5.67 -14.94
C GLY A 253 -15.79 -4.29 -15.58
N SER A 254 -15.08 -3.23 -15.13
CA SER A 254 -15.21 -1.87 -15.68
C SER A 254 -14.40 -1.70 -16.97
N LEU A 255 -14.81 -0.73 -17.78
CA LEU A 255 -14.18 -0.39 -19.07
C LEU A 255 -13.59 1.03 -19.07
N GLY A 256 -13.45 1.64 -17.89
CA GLY A 256 -12.89 2.98 -17.76
C GLY A 256 -11.37 3.04 -17.83
N THR A 257 -10.83 4.21 -17.61
CA THR A 257 -9.37 4.41 -17.62
C THR A 257 -8.69 3.56 -16.54
N THR A 258 -7.64 2.86 -16.93
CA THR A 258 -6.88 1.99 -16.03
C THR A 258 -5.39 2.27 -16.12
N GLY A 259 -4.63 1.93 -15.07
CA GLY A 259 -3.17 1.99 -15.06
C GLY A 259 -2.58 2.34 -13.72
N THR A 260 -1.29 2.68 -13.74
CA THR A 260 -0.56 3.13 -12.55
C THR A 260 0.49 4.18 -12.91
N SER A 261 0.68 5.13 -12.02
CA SER A 261 1.78 6.08 -12.04
C SER A 261 2.72 5.80 -10.89
N MET A 262 4.00 5.63 -11.21
CA MET A 262 5.00 5.23 -10.24
C MET A 262 5.87 6.42 -9.79
N GLY A 263 5.97 6.60 -8.47
CA GLY A 263 6.81 7.58 -7.79
C GLY A 263 7.53 6.95 -6.59
N ALA A 264 7.94 5.68 -6.72
CA ALA A 264 8.49 4.87 -5.62
C ALA A 264 7.55 4.93 -4.39
N CYS A 265 8.05 5.35 -3.22
CA CYS A 265 7.23 5.44 -2.00
C CYS A 265 6.12 6.50 -2.05
N ALA A 266 6.07 7.35 -3.07
CA ALA A 266 5.02 8.35 -3.29
C ALA A 266 3.93 7.89 -4.29
N SER A 267 4.01 6.67 -4.82
CA SER A 267 3.17 6.17 -5.92
C SER A 267 1.68 6.29 -5.66
N PHE A 268 1.21 6.03 -4.44
CA PHE A 268 -0.21 6.19 -4.13
C PHE A 268 -0.71 7.62 -4.41
N LEU A 269 0.05 8.64 -4.03
CA LEU A 269 -0.34 10.03 -4.32
C LEU A 269 -0.24 10.37 -5.81
N TYR A 270 0.63 9.70 -6.57
CA TYR A 270 0.67 9.82 -8.03
C TYR A 270 -0.60 9.25 -8.65
N ASN A 271 -1.04 8.06 -8.24
CA ASN A 271 -2.30 7.45 -8.67
C ASN A 271 -3.50 8.31 -8.25
N LEU A 272 -3.50 8.81 -7.02
CA LEU A 272 -4.54 9.71 -6.50
C LEU A 272 -4.65 11.00 -7.34
N ARG A 273 -3.51 11.56 -7.79
CA ARG A 273 -3.51 12.74 -8.67
C ARG A 273 -4.22 12.48 -10.01
N GLN A 274 -4.00 11.29 -10.62
CA GLN A 274 -4.69 10.94 -11.87
C GLN A 274 -6.19 10.83 -11.66
N ALA A 275 -6.63 10.11 -10.64
CA ALA A 275 -8.05 9.97 -10.29
C ALA A 275 -8.71 11.31 -10.02
N LEU A 276 -8.04 12.20 -9.27
CA LEU A 276 -8.54 13.56 -9.04
C LEU A 276 -8.75 14.30 -10.34
N THR A 277 -7.76 14.28 -11.21
CA THR A 277 -7.80 14.99 -12.50
C THR A 277 -8.96 14.52 -13.35
N ASP A 278 -9.22 13.21 -13.40
CA ASP A 278 -10.33 12.66 -14.18
C ASP A 278 -11.70 13.01 -13.60
N ILE A 279 -11.87 12.93 -12.27
CA ILE A 279 -13.13 13.33 -11.63
C ILE A 279 -13.36 14.83 -11.76
N GLN A 280 -12.35 15.66 -11.50
CA GLN A 280 -12.47 17.12 -11.60
C GLN A 280 -12.81 17.60 -13.00
N ASN A 281 -12.33 16.91 -14.03
CA ASN A 281 -12.61 17.19 -15.45
C ASN A 281 -13.84 16.45 -16.00
N GLY A 282 -14.54 15.67 -15.18
CA GLY A 282 -15.75 14.94 -15.59
C GLY A 282 -15.49 13.74 -16.51
N ARG A 283 -14.25 13.28 -16.63
CA ARG A 283 -13.91 12.08 -17.40
C ARG A 283 -14.32 10.80 -16.68
N SER A 284 -14.24 10.80 -15.35
CA SER A 284 -14.71 9.71 -14.50
C SER A 284 -15.66 10.25 -13.46
N ARG A 285 -16.67 9.45 -13.11
CA ARG A 285 -17.59 9.70 -12.00
C ARG A 285 -17.20 8.91 -10.76
N ILE A 286 -16.53 7.76 -10.98
CA ILE A 286 -16.04 6.85 -9.94
C ILE A 286 -14.57 6.60 -10.22
N ALA A 287 -13.74 6.57 -9.16
CA ALA A 287 -12.36 6.13 -9.25
C ALA A 287 -11.99 5.23 -8.07
N ILE A 288 -11.36 4.10 -8.37
CA ILE A 288 -10.73 3.23 -7.39
C ILE A 288 -9.23 3.51 -7.42
N VAL A 289 -8.67 3.88 -6.26
CA VAL A 289 -7.25 4.25 -6.16
C VAL A 289 -6.59 3.44 -5.06
N GLY A 290 -5.46 2.81 -5.36
CA GLY A 290 -4.74 2.05 -4.35
C GLY A 290 -3.37 1.57 -4.79
N ASN A 291 -2.69 0.90 -3.86
CA ASN A 291 -1.46 0.17 -4.12
C ASN A 291 -1.41 -1.09 -3.26
N SER A 292 -0.72 -2.09 -3.76
CA SER A 292 -0.49 -3.35 -3.04
C SER A 292 0.98 -3.73 -3.09
N GLU A 293 1.58 -3.95 -1.92
CA GLU A 293 3.00 -4.29 -1.77
C GLU A 293 3.19 -5.51 -0.87
N ALA A 294 3.88 -6.50 -1.38
CA ALA A 294 4.32 -7.68 -0.63
C ALA A 294 5.86 -7.82 -0.68
N PRO A 295 6.62 -6.87 -0.10
CA PRO A 295 8.06 -6.79 -0.26
C PRO A 295 8.84 -7.68 0.73
N ILE A 296 8.16 -8.51 1.52
CA ILE A 296 8.79 -9.34 2.55
C ILE A 296 9.31 -10.62 1.90
N VAL A 297 10.34 -10.47 1.09
CA VAL A 297 11.11 -11.56 0.47
C VAL A 297 12.61 -11.32 0.70
N PRO A 298 13.42 -12.37 0.84
CA PRO A 298 14.85 -12.23 1.18
C PRO A 298 15.61 -11.30 0.24
N GLU A 299 15.37 -11.38 -1.07
CA GLU A 299 16.06 -10.60 -2.10
C GLU A 299 15.81 -9.09 -1.94
N ILE A 300 14.60 -8.69 -1.60
CA ILE A 300 14.23 -7.28 -1.37
C ILE A 300 14.83 -6.78 -0.07
N ILE A 301 14.76 -7.57 1.00
CA ILE A 301 15.37 -7.23 2.29
C ILE A 301 16.88 -7.05 2.12
N GLU A 302 17.56 -7.97 1.42
CA GLU A 302 18.99 -7.85 1.15
C GLU A 302 19.34 -6.66 0.26
N GLY A 303 18.52 -6.38 -0.77
CA GLY A 303 18.71 -5.23 -1.65
C GLY A 303 18.67 -3.90 -0.89
N TYR A 304 17.65 -3.69 -0.07
CA TYR A 304 17.55 -2.47 0.75
C TYR A 304 18.58 -2.44 1.89
N ALA A 305 18.94 -3.59 2.47
CA ALA A 305 20.00 -3.67 3.46
C ALA A 305 21.38 -3.31 2.87
N ALA A 306 21.65 -3.69 1.61
CA ALA A 306 22.88 -3.31 0.89
C ALA A 306 22.99 -1.79 0.68
N MET A 307 21.87 -1.09 0.59
CA MET A 307 21.81 0.38 0.53
C MET A 307 21.97 1.04 1.91
N SER A 308 22.15 0.28 2.99
CA SER A 308 22.14 0.76 4.39
C SER A 308 20.86 1.54 4.74
N ALA A 309 19.74 1.19 4.10
CA ALA A 309 18.46 1.87 4.27
C ALA A 309 17.60 1.24 5.37
N LEU A 310 17.79 -0.06 5.66
CA LEU A 310 17.01 -0.78 6.66
C LEU A 310 17.68 -0.78 8.04
N ALA A 311 16.83 -0.83 9.08
CA ALA A 311 17.24 -1.00 10.47
C ALA A 311 17.79 -2.42 10.68
N SER A 312 19.12 -2.56 10.71
CA SER A 312 19.78 -3.85 10.92
C SER A 312 19.69 -4.29 12.39
N ASP A 313 19.67 -5.61 12.62
CA ASP A 313 19.67 -6.17 13.98
C ASP A 313 20.86 -5.65 14.81
N LYS A 314 22.03 -5.52 14.18
CA LYS A 314 23.23 -4.97 14.83
C LYS A 314 23.02 -3.52 15.29
N ASP A 315 22.41 -2.68 14.45
CA ASP A 315 22.19 -1.28 14.77
C ASP A 315 21.04 -1.10 15.76
N LEU A 316 19.98 -1.91 15.66
CA LEU A 316 18.91 -1.97 16.66
C LEU A 316 19.45 -2.39 18.04
N ALA A 317 20.27 -3.44 18.10
CA ALA A 317 20.90 -3.87 19.36
C ALA A 317 21.72 -2.75 19.99
N ARG A 318 22.46 -1.96 19.18
CA ARG A 318 23.21 -0.80 19.68
C ARG A 318 22.29 0.29 20.25
N LEU A 319 21.15 0.58 19.60
CA LEU A 319 20.18 1.57 20.09
C LEU A 319 19.44 1.09 21.35
N ASP A 320 19.20 -0.22 21.48
CA ASP A 320 18.44 -0.82 22.57
C ASP A 320 19.32 -1.34 23.73
N GLY A 321 20.59 -0.97 23.76
CA GLY A 321 21.50 -1.37 24.84
C GLY A 321 21.83 -2.87 24.88
N GLY A 322 21.76 -3.56 23.74
CA GLY A 322 22.16 -4.96 23.56
C GLY A 322 21.03 -5.95 23.33
N LYS A 323 19.80 -5.66 23.77
CA LYS A 323 18.61 -6.50 23.54
C LYS A 323 17.65 -5.79 22.60
N ILE A 324 17.43 -6.38 21.42
CA ILE A 324 16.58 -5.78 20.38
C ILE A 324 15.11 -5.81 20.80
N ASP A 325 14.45 -4.66 20.73
CA ASP A 325 13.00 -4.56 20.70
C ASP A 325 12.51 -4.35 19.25
N TYR A 326 12.12 -5.44 18.61
CA TYR A 326 11.63 -5.40 17.22
C TYR A 326 10.35 -4.57 17.05
N ARG A 327 9.58 -4.32 18.11
CA ARG A 327 8.41 -3.43 18.09
C ARG A 327 8.82 -1.99 17.84
N ARG A 328 10.00 -1.61 18.24
CA ARG A 328 10.58 -0.27 18.08
C ARG A 328 11.56 -0.18 16.91
N ALA A 329 11.50 -1.11 15.94
CA ALA A 329 12.45 -1.10 14.82
C ALA A 329 12.30 0.14 13.92
N CYS A 330 11.07 0.66 13.72
CA CYS A 330 10.82 1.89 12.98
C CYS A 330 10.59 3.07 13.95
N ARG A 331 11.50 4.05 13.97
CA ARG A 331 11.49 5.19 14.92
C ARG A 331 11.50 6.53 14.19
N PRO A 332 10.38 6.96 13.58
CA PRO A 332 10.31 8.26 12.93
C PRO A 332 10.66 9.39 13.89
N PHE A 333 11.53 10.30 13.46
CA PHE A 333 11.98 11.48 14.22
C PHE A 333 12.70 11.21 15.54
N GLY A 334 12.86 9.98 15.97
CA GLY A 334 13.68 9.61 17.13
C GLY A 334 15.07 9.15 16.74
N ASP A 335 15.84 8.69 17.72
CA ASP A 335 17.09 8.00 17.45
C ASP A 335 16.81 6.70 16.69
N ASN A 336 17.30 6.62 15.46
CA ASN A 336 16.96 5.59 14.50
C ASN A 336 18.18 5.14 13.68
N CYS A 337 18.02 4.03 12.95
CA CYS A 337 19.12 3.45 12.18
C CYS A 337 18.71 2.96 10.77
N GLY A 338 17.45 3.10 10.39
CA GLY A 338 16.93 2.67 9.10
C GLY A 338 15.40 2.56 9.14
N PHE A 339 14.79 2.32 7.98
CA PHE A 339 13.36 2.03 7.93
C PHE A 339 13.10 0.52 8.07
N THR A 340 11.84 0.15 8.31
CA THR A 340 11.38 -1.23 8.40
C THR A 340 10.41 -1.50 7.25
N LEU A 341 10.67 -2.51 6.42
CA LEU A 341 9.76 -2.90 5.32
C LEU A 341 8.41 -3.38 5.86
N ALA A 342 7.35 -3.18 5.07
CA ALA A 342 6.01 -3.65 5.43
C ALA A 342 5.20 -4.11 4.22
N GLU A 343 4.30 -5.07 4.46
CA GLU A 343 3.22 -5.45 3.55
C GLU A 343 2.03 -4.52 3.76
N SER A 344 1.38 -4.12 2.67
CA SER A 344 0.12 -3.39 2.70
C SER A 344 -0.57 -3.44 1.34
N ALA A 345 -1.90 -3.57 1.35
CA ALA A 345 -2.76 -3.35 0.21
C ALA A 345 -3.90 -2.45 0.65
N GLN A 346 -3.95 -1.23 0.13
CA GLN A 346 -4.88 -0.19 0.56
C GLN A 346 -5.55 0.46 -0.64
N PHE A 347 -6.86 0.61 -0.54
CA PHE A 347 -7.68 1.18 -1.60
C PHE A 347 -8.69 2.16 -1.03
N ILE A 348 -8.96 3.22 -1.80
CA ILE A 348 -10.07 4.16 -1.56
C ILE A 348 -10.98 4.18 -2.77
N VAL A 349 -12.26 4.45 -2.54
CA VAL A 349 -13.28 4.65 -3.57
C VAL A 349 -13.69 6.12 -3.56
N LEU A 350 -13.52 6.78 -4.69
CA LEU A 350 -13.88 8.18 -4.90
C LEU A 350 -15.10 8.27 -5.81
N PHE A 351 -16.07 9.08 -5.42
CA PHE A 351 -17.16 9.50 -6.29
C PHE A 351 -17.04 11.00 -6.62
N ASP A 352 -17.56 11.43 -7.77
CA ASP A 352 -17.86 12.83 -7.95
C ASP A 352 -18.91 13.27 -6.92
N ASP A 353 -18.89 14.52 -6.53
CA ASP A 353 -19.74 15.05 -5.47
C ASP A 353 -21.24 14.96 -5.79
N SER A 354 -21.64 15.03 -7.06
CA SER A 354 -23.03 14.90 -7.46
C SER A 354 -23.53 13.46 -7.30
N LEU A 355 -22.73 12.48 -7.72
CA LEU A 355 -23.04 11.06 -7.56
C LEU A 355 -23.09 10.67 -6.07
N ALA A 356 -22.13 11.15 -5.27
CA ALA A 356 -22.09 10.89 -3.84
C ALA A 356 -23.38 11.35 -3.14
N VAL A 357 -23.88 12.55 -3.48
CA VAL A 357 -25.12 13.09 -2.91
C VAL A 357 -26.35 12.36 -3.48
N GLU A 358 -26.38 12.09 -4.80
CA GLU A 358 -27.48 11.39 -5.46
C GLU A 358 -27.76 10.02 -4.85
N LEU A 359 -26.70 9.27 -4.56
CA LEU A 359 -26.79 7.91 -4.03
C LEU A 359 -26.86 7.84 -2.49
N GLY A 360 -26.61 8.95 -1.80
CA GLY A 360 -26.55 8.95 -0.33
C GLY A 360 -25.31 8.25 0.20
N ALA A 361 -24.19 8.32 -0.54
CA ALA A 361 -22.95 7.65 -0.14
C ALA A 361 -22.42 8.21 1.18
N THR A 362 -21.82 7.36 2.00
CA THR A 362 -21.16 7.77 3.26
C THR A 362 -19.98 8.70 2.93
N ILE A 363 -19.92 9.85 3.60
CA ILE A 363 -18.84 10.84 3.40
C ILE A 363 -17.74 10.58 4.43
N HIS A 364 -16.62 10.02 3.99
CA HIS A 364 -15.43 9.82 4.83
C HIS A 364 -14.46 10.99 4.77
N GLY A 365 -14.64 11.89 3.82
CA GLY A 365 -13.82 13.06 3.54
C GLY A 365 -13.80 13.34 2.04
N ALA A 366 -12.95 14.27 1.63
CA ALA A 366 -12.69 14.55 0.22
C ALA A 366 -11.23 14.90 -0.01
N VAL A 367 -10.75 14.77 -1.25
CA VAL A 367 -9.41 15.19 -1.64
C VAL A 367 -9.53 16.42 -2.53
N SER A 368 -8.97 17.56 -2.10
CA SER A 368 -9.05 18.79 -2.92
C SER A 368 -7.93 18.88 -3.94
N ASP A 369 -6.70 18.52 -3.52
CA ASP A 369 -5.50 18.71 -4.32
C ASP A 369 -4.44 17.63 -4.04
N VAL A 370 -3.63 17.34 -5.06
CA VAL A 370 -2.40 16.57 -4.95
C VAL A 370 -1.32 17.26 -5.77
N PHE A 371 -0.23 17.62 -5.13
CA PHE A 371 0.92 18.28 -5.75
C PHE A 371 2.09 17.30 -5.85
N ILE A 372 2.69 17.20 -7.04
CA ILE A 372 3.82 16.32 -7.34
C ILE A 372 4.94 17.18 -7.91
N ASN A 373 6.15 17.05 -7.35
CA ASN A 373 7.33 17.78 -7.81
C ASN A 373 8.59 16.93 -7.71
N ALA A 374 9.46 17.06 -8.70
CA ALA A 374 10.81 16.49 -8.66
C ALA A 374 11.74 17.31 -7.74
N ASP A 375 12.84 16.69 -7.30
CA ASP A 375 13.86 17.35 -6.46
C ASP A 375 14.80 18.30 -7.22
N GLY A 376 14.86 18.22 -8.55
CA GLY A 376 15.87 18.91 -9.35
C GLY A 376 17.25 18.25 -9.28
N TYR A 377 18.33 19.03 -9.47
CA TYR A 377 19.70 18.52 -9.40
C TYR A 377 20.09 18.10 -7.98
N LYS A 378 20.74 16.94 -7.85
CA LYS A 378 21.22 16.42 -6.56
C LYS A 378 22.46 15.54 -6.69
N LYS A 379 23.16 15.32 -5.57
CA LYS A 379 24.44 14.59 -5.54
C LYS A 379 24.32 13.10 -5.88
N SER A 380 23.20 12.48 -5.53
CA SER A 380 22.94 11.06 -5.80
C SER A 380 21.43 10.80 -5.83
N ILE A 381 21.03 9.60 -6.30
CA ILE A 381 19.61 9.17 -6.34
C ILE A 381 18.95 9.26 -4.96
N SER A 382 19.65 8.87 -3.92
CA SER A 382 19.13 8.87 -2.53
C SER A 382 19.26 10.19 -1.79
N ALA A 383 20.05 11.15 -2.32
CA ALA A 383 20.22 12.45 -1.66
C ALA A 383 18.91 13.24 -1.64
N PRO A 384 18.62 14.02 -0.57
CA PRO A 384 17.47 14.91 -0.53
C PRO A 384 17.64 16.07 -1.50
N GLY A 385 16.52 16.56 -2.04
CA GLY A 385 16.41 17.76 -2.85
C GLY A 385 15.34 18.71 -2.31
N VAL A 386 14.95 19.70 -3.12
CA VAL A 386 14.04 20.78 -2.70
C VAL A 386 12.58 20.56 -3.08
N GLY A 387 12.28 19.48 -3.81
CA GLY A 387 10.93 19.24 -4.34
C GLY A 387 9.86 19.12 -3.27
N ASN A 388 10.20 18.60 -2.10
CA ASN A 388 9.24 18.44 -1.00
C ASN A 388 8.83 19.77 -0.37
N TYR A 389 9.68 20.80 -0.36
CA TYR A 389 9.27 22.16 0.01
C TYR A 389 8.14 22.69 -0.87
N LEU A 390 8.22 22.41 -2.19
CA LEU A 390 7.21 22.85 -3.15
C LEU A 390 5.88 22.13 -2.93
N THR A 391 5.92 20.80 -2.73
CA THR A 391 4.68 20.03 -2.57
C THR A 391 3.96 20.39 -1.27
N ILE A 392 4.69 20.50 -0.16
CA ILE A 392 4.13 20.90 1.14
C ILE A 392 3.58 22.33 1.08
N ALA A 393 4.35 23.28 0.58
CA ALA A 393 3.91 24.68 0.52
C ALA A 393 2.65 24.84 -0.36
N LYS A 394 2.58 24.15 -1.50
CA LYS A 394 1.39 24.16 -2.37
C LYS A 394 0.19 23.51 -1.68
N ALA A 395 0.36 22.36 -1.01
CA ALA A 395 -0.72 21.70 -0.29
C ALA A 395 -1.27 22.58 0.85
N MET A 396 -0.38 23.23 1.63
CA MET A 396 -0.79 24.17 2.66
C MET A 396 -1.48 25.41 2.09
N ALA A 397 -0.99 25.95 0.97
CA ALA A 397 -1.62 27.08 0.29
C ALA A 397 -3.02 26.72 -0.24
N GLY A 398 -3.19 25.52 -0.82
CA GLY A 398 -4.49 24.98 -1.24
C GLY A 398 -5.43 24.83 -0.05
N ALA A 399 -4.96 24.21 1.04
CA ALA A 399 -5.72 24.06 2.27
C ALA A 399 -6.15 25.44 2.85
N ARG A 400 -5.23 26.42 2.89
CA ARG A 400 -5.56 27.79 3.33
C ARG A 400 -6.66 28.42 2.47
N GLY A 401 -6.57 28.26 1.15
CA GLY A 401 -7.58 28.77 0.22
C GLY A 401 -8.96 28.15 0.41
N LEU A 402 -9.00 26.89 0.89
CA LEU A 402 -10.25 26.16 1.09
C LEU A 402 -10.87 26.40 2.47
N VAL A 403 -10.12 26.17 3.55
CA VAL A 403 -10.63 26.22 4.93
C VAL A 403 -10.30 27.50 5.68
N GLY A 404 -9.52 28.40 5.08
CA GLY A 404 -9.10 29.67 5.65
C GLY A 404 -7.85 29.55 6.55
N GLU A 405 -7.24 30.70 6.88
CA GLU A 405 -6.00 30.76 7.66
C GLU A 405 -6.13 30.19 9.06
N SER A 406 -7.22 30.53 9.76
CA SER A 406 -7.43 30.07 11.14
C SER A 406 -7.54 28.54 11.23
N ALA A 407 -8.27 27.92 10.30
CA ALA A 407 -8.40 26.48 10.26
C ALA A 407 -7.07 25.80 9.89
N LEU A 408 -6.32 26.31 8.92
CA LEU A 408 -4.99 25.79 8.61
C LEU A 408 -4.06 25.88 9.83
N ARG A 409 -4.07 26.99 10.57
CA ARG A 409 -3.15 27.20 11.70
C ARG A 409 -3.48 26.36 12.94
N HIS A 410 -4.74 26.12 13.22
CA HIS A 410 -5.17 25.56 14.50
C HIS A 410 -5.98 24.25 14.41
N ARG A 411 -6.38 23.87 13.18
CA ARG A 411 -7.26 22.73 12.92
C ARG A 411 -6.75 21.83 11.80
N SER A 412 -5.42 21.84 11.59
CA SER A 412 -4.75 20.96 10.64
C SER A 412 -3.74 20.04 11.34
N PHE A 413 -3.38 18.96 10.67
CA PHE A 413 -2.30 18.08 11.05
C PHE A 413 -1.59 17.52 9.82
N ILE A 414 -0.37 17.01 10.01
CA ILE A 414 0.43 16.40 8.96
C ILE A 414 0.59 14.90 9.18
N GLN A 415 0.32 14.10 8.16
CA GLN A 415 0.78 12.72 8.03
C GLN A 415 2.16 12.75 7.38
N ALA A 416 3.19 12.69 8.19
CA ALA A 416 4.56 12.76 7.72
C ALA A 416 4.96 11.52 6.92
N HIS A 417 5.86 11.67 5.97
CA HIS A 417 6.50 10.52 5.32
C HIS A 417 7.17 9.62 6.37
N GLY A 418 7.87 10.22 7.35
CA GLY A 418 8.20 9.60 8.63
C GLY A 418 8.89 8.24 8.53
N THR A 419 9.90 8.09 7.66
CA THR A 419 10.73 6.88 7.66
C THR A 419 11.65 6.87 8.88
N GLY A 420 12.01 5.71 9.38
CA GLY A 420 12.96 5.59 10.49
C GLY A 420 14.44 5.77 10.08
N THR A 421 14.74 6.54 9.02
CA THR A 421 16.13 6.76 8.58
C THR A 421 16.71 8.05 9.14
N PRO A 422 18.00 8.05 9.55
CA PRO A 422 18.68 9.25 10.07
C PRO A 422 18.59 10.46 9.12
N GLN A 423 18.78 10.24 7.82
CA GLN A 423 18.73 11.31 6.83
C GLN A 423 17.34 11.93 6.70
N ASN A 424 16.26 11.11 6.73
CA ASN A 424 14.90 11.63 6.58
C ASN A 424 14.46 12.39 7.82
N ARG A 425 14.80 11.95 9.05
CA ARG A 425 14.38 12.64 10.26
C ARG A 425 14.83 14.10 10.27
N VAL A 426 16.08 14.38 9.84
CA VAL A 426 16.65 15.72 9.76
C VAL A 426 16.02 16.52 8.62
N THR A 427 15.99 15.93 7.41
CA THR A 427 15.54 16.68 6.22
C THR A 427 14.03 16.93 6.22
N GLU A 428 13.22 15.95 6.64
CA GLU A 428 11.77 16.13 6.67
C GLU A 428 11.36 17.07 7.80
N SER A 429 11.91 16.94 9.01
CA SER A 429 11.59 17.85 10.11
C SER A 429 11.93 19.29 9.77
N ALA A 430 13.08 19.56 9.14
CA ALA A 430 13.45 20.88 8.69
C ALA A 430 12.45 21.48 7.68
N ILE A 431 11.96 20.66 6.73
CA ILE A 431 10.96 21.08 5.74
C ILE A 431 9.63 21.42 6.43
N LEU A 432 9.15 20.52 7.31
CA LEU A 432 7.87 20.68 7.99
C LEU A 432 7.88 21.85 8.98
N ASP A 433 8.97 22.01 9.76
CA ASP A 433 9.12 23.12 10.71
C ASP A 433 9.17 24.48 10.00
N GLN A 434 9.96 24.58 8.92
CA GLN A 434 10.02 25.78 8.09
C GLN A 434 8.66 26.09 7.45
N ALA A 435 7.93 25.08 6.97
CA ALA A 435 6.60 25.28 6.41
C ALA A 435 5.61 25.75 7.49
N ALA A 436 5.59 25.13 8.66
CA ALA A 436 4.76 25.54 9.78
C ALA A 436 5.05 27.01 10.17
N LYS A 437 6.33 27.38 10.31
CA LYS A 437 6.77 28.75 10.58
C LYS A 437 6.22 29.75 9.56
N VAL A 438 6.42 29.49 8.26
CA VAL A 438 6.00 30.39 7.18
C VAL A 438 4.50 30.57 7.12
N PHE A 439 3.71 29.51 7.36
CA PHE A 439 2.25 29.58 7.38
C PHE A 439 1.66 30.00 8.74
N GLY A 440 2.52 30.31 9.73
CA GLY A 440 2.11 30.80 11.04
C GLY A 440 1.43 29.75 11.91
N ILE A 441 1.80 28.48 11.76
CA ILE A 441 1.33 27.39 12.63
C ILE A 441 2.26 27.32 13.84
N PRO A 442 1.76 27.55 15.07
CA PRO A 442 2.64 27.62 16.24
C PRO A 442 3.12 26.26 16.71
N SER A 443 2.30 25.20 16.52
CA SER A 443 2.61 23.84 16.95
C SER A 443 1.81 22.85 16.10
N TRP A 444 2.41 22.39 15.01
CA TRP A 444 1.74 21.53 14.04
C TRP A 444 1.78 20.08 14.47
N PRO A 445 0.63 19.42 14.69
CA PRO A 445 0.61 18.00 15.08
C PRO A 445 1.14 17.11 13.95
N VAL A 446 2.11 16.25 14.27
CA VAL A 446 2.76 15.33 13.33
C VAL A 446 2.39 13.89 13.68
N VAL A 447 1.81 13.19 12.71
CA VAL A 447 1.54 11.75 12.77
C VAL A 447 2.53 11.01 11.86
N ALA A 448 3.13 9.92 12.33
CA ALA A 448 4.05 9.11 11.57
C ALA A 448 3.68 7.62 11.71
N VAL A 449 2.69 7.18 10.93
CA VAL A 449 2.06 5.85 11.02
C VAL A 449 3.04 4.69 10.82
N LYS A 450 4.18 4.93 10.17
CA LYS A 450 5.22 3.92 9.96
C LYS A 450 5.85 3.42 11.26
N SER A 451 5.72 4.15 12.37
CA SER A 451 6.09 3.66 13.71
C SER A 451 5.34 2.38 14.07
N TYR A 452 4.12 2.22 13.62
CA TYR A 452 3.25 1.06 13.87
C TYR A 452 3.31 0.02 12.77
N LEU A 453 3.23 0.48 11.52
CA LEU A 453 3.02 -0.37 10.35
C LEU A 453 4.32 -0.77 9.65
N GLY A 454 5.39 0.00 9.82
CA GLY A 454 6.54 -0.06 8.92
C GLY A 454 6.29 0.69 7.62
N HIS A 455 7.20 0.56 6.66
CA HIS A 455 7.18 1.25 5.38
C HIS A 455 6.70 0.33 4.26
N SER A 456 5.48 0.50 3.82
CA SER A 456 4.83 -0.28 2.77
C SER A 456 5.07 0.26 1.35
N ILE A 457 6.23 0.87 1.11
CA ILE A 457 6.69 1.34 -0.21
C ILE A 457 5.61 2.16 -0.94
N ALA A 458 5.08 1.70 -2.08
CA ALA A 458 4.08 2.42 -2.87
C ALA A 458 2.74 2.59 -2.15
N ALA A 459 2.36 1.69 -1.26
CA ALA A 459 1.13 1.74 -0.49
C ALA A 459 1.19 2.70 0.72
N ALA A 460 2.37 3.23 1.07
CA ALA A 460 2.57 4.03 2.28
C ALA A 460 1.71 5.30 2.35
N GLY A 461 1.48 5.96 1.21
CA GLY A 461 0.59 7.13 1.14
C GLY A 461 -0.88 6.80 1.42
N ALA A 462 -1.32 5.59 1.04
CA ALA A 462 -2.65 5.09 1.34
C ALA A 462 -2.82 4.76 2.84
N ASP A 463 -1.82 4.12 3.45
CA ASP A 463 -1.78 3.90 4.90
C ASP A 463 -1.91 5.22 5.67
N GLN A 464 -1.21 6.28 5.21
CA GLN A 464 -1.28 7.62 5.79
C GLN A 464 -2.68 8.24 5.63
N LEU A 465 -3.26 8.18 4.42
CA LEU A 465 -4.58 8.74 4.15
C LEU A 465 -5.67 8.04 4.98
N ILE A 466 -5.70 6.71 4.99
CA ILE A 466 -6.67 5.92 5.76
C ILE A 466 -6.49 6.15 7.27
N THR A 467 -5.25 6.36 7.73
CA THR A 467 -4.99 6.79 9.12
C THR A 467 -5.62 8.15 9.40
N ALA A 468 -5.56 9.11 8.47
CA ALA A 468 -6.23 10.40 8.63
C ALA A 468 -7.76 10.27 8.73
N LEU A 469 -8.38 9.38 7.94
CA LEU A 469 -9.81 9.05 8.08
C LEU A 469 -10.12 8.50 9.48
N GLY A 470 -9.24 7.66 10.02
CA GLY A 470 -9.35 7.12 11.37
C GLY A 470 -9.25 8.18 12.46
N VAL A 471 -8.38 9.18 12.29
CA VAL A 471 -8.27 10.34 13.20
C VAL A 471 -9.62 11.05 13.32
N TRP A 472 -10.28 11.32 12.21
CA TRP A 472 -11.60 11.96 12.25
C TRP A 472 -12.69 11.06 12.81
N SER A 473 -12.62 9.75 12.59
CA SER A 473 -13.58 8.79 13.12
C SER A 473 -13.52 8.68 14.66
N GLU A 474 -12.30 8.62 15.22
CA GLU A 474 -12.12 8.41 16.66
C GLU A 474 -11.81 9.69 17.44
N GLY A 475 -11.39 10.77 16.77
CA GLY A 475 -11.01 12.03 17.40
C GLY A 475 -9.65 11.98 18.12
N ILE A 476 -8.80 11.04 17.75
CA ILE A 476 -7.50 10.78 18.39
C ILE A 476 -6.40 10.88 17.33
N LEU A 477 -5.33 11.62 17.61
CA LEU A 477 -4.10 11.58 16.81
C LEU A 477 -3.16 10.54 17.41
N PRO A 478 -2.69 9.54 16.64
CA PRO A 478 -1.70 8.58 17.12
C PRO A 478 -0.38 9.27 17.43
N GLY A 479 0.19 9.00 18.60
CA GLY A 479 1.58 9.35 18.91
C GLY A 479 2.57 8.47 18.16
N ILE A 480 3.85 8.77 18.25
CA ILE A 480 4.94 7.97 17.70
C ILE A 480 5.47 7.07 18.81
N ASN A 481 4.75 6.01 19.14
CA ASN A 481 4.98 5.16 20.30
C ASN A 481 6.31 4.39 20.33
N THR A 482 7.11 4.49 19.27
CA THR A 482 8.41 3.83 19.15
C THR A 482 9.58 4.73 19.56
N ILE A 483 9.33 6.00 19.90
CA ILE A 483 10.33 6.93 20.40
C ILE A 483 10.00 7.37 21.81
N ASP A 484 11.00 7.79 22.58
CA ASP A 484 10.82 8.38 23.90
C ASP A 484 10.74 9.92 23.80
N LYS A 485 11.51 10.49 22.86
CA LYS A 485 11.52 11.92 22.49
C LYS A 485 12.01 12.07 21.06
N PRO A 486 11.81 13.23 20.41
CA PRO A 486 12.53 13.58 19.18
C PRO A 486 14.04 13.55 19.39
N ALA A 487 14.80 13.12 18.36
CA ALA A 487 16.26 13.17 18.39
C ALA A 487 16.76 14.62 18.40
N ASP A 488 17.94 14.87 18.95
CA ASP A 488 18.47 16.21 19.17
C ASP A 488 18.72 17.00 17.86
N ASP A 489 18.80 16.31 16.71
CA ASP A 489 18.97 16.90 15.37
C ASP A 489 17.64 17.11 14.61
N VAL A 490 16.50 16.89 15.24
CA VAL A 490 15.16 17.09 14.67
C VAL A 490 14.70 18.53 14.88
N ALA A 491 14.39 19.23 13.79
CA ALA A 491 13.77 20.55 13.87
C ALA A 491 12.31 20.39 14.33
N CYS A 492 11.94 20.97 15.48
CA CYS A 492 10.61 20.86 16.06
C CYS A 492 10.15 22.11 16.84
N GLU A 493 10.64 23.29 16.46
CA GLU A 493 10.20 24.56 17.09
C GLU A 493 8.71 24.81 16.87
N HIS A 494 8.18 24.43 15.69
CA HIS A 494 6.79 24.61 15.28
C HIS A 494 6.05 23.28 15.06
N LEU A 495 6.65 22.15 15.46
CA LEU A 495 6.08 20.82 15.30
C LEU A 495 5.78 20.17 16.65
N GLN A 496 4.66 19.46 16.72
CA GLN A 496 4.31 18.65 17.87
C GLN A 496 4.59 17.17 17.54
N ILE A 497 5.74 16.68 18.01
CA ILE A 497 6.24 15.31 17.82
C ILE A 497 6.40 14.67 19.19
N GLY A 498 5.77 13.54 19.43
CA GLY A 498 5.90 12.83 20.71
C GLY A 498 5.28 11.44 20.71
N PRO A 499 5.52 10.63 21.75
CA PRO A 499 5.05 9.26 21.84
C PRO A 499 3.55 9.14 22.17
N GLU A 500 2.96 10.16 22.78
CA GLU A 500 1.63 10.09 23.36
C GLU A 500 0.52 10.33 22.34
N HIS A 501 -0.57 9.59 22.46
CA HIS A 501 -1.81 9.86 21.73
C HIS A 501 -2.44 11.18 22.20
N GLN A 502 -3.06 11.91 21.27
CA GLN A 502 -3.73 13.17 21.57
C GLN A 502 -5.23 13.05 21.28
N SER A 503 -6.06 13.17 22.30
CA SER A 503 -7.50 13.19 22.13
C SER A 503 -7.97 14.63 21.85
N LEU A 504 -8.29 14.92 20.59
CA LEU A 504 -8.68 16.25 20.12
C LEU A 504 -10.17 16.37 19.83
N GLY A 505 -10.87 15.23 19.66
CA GLY A 505 -12.27 15.21 19.23
C GLY A 505 -12.43 15.18 17.71
N LYS A 506 -13.56 14.64 17.25
CA LYS A 506 -13.80 14.26 15.85
C LYS A 506 -13.88 15.45 14.87
N GLU A 507 -14.38 16.59 15.32
CA GLU A 507 -14.62 17.77 14.48
C GLU A 507 -13.66 18.93 14.75
N ASN A 508 -12.59 18.70 15.51
CA ASN A 508 -11.63 19.75 15.85
C ASN A 508 -10.46 19.85 14.87
N LEU A 509 -10.41 18.97 13.88
CA LEU A 509 -9.43 19.00 12.79
C LEU A 509 -10.17 19.04 11.44
N ASP A 510 -9.91 20.07 10.63
CA ASP A 510 -10.62 20.33 9.37
C ASP A 510 -9.88 19.78 8.15
N VAL A 511 -8.56 19.66 8.23
CA VAL A 511 -7.73 19.25 7.11
C VAL A 511 -6.49 18.49 7.54
N ALA A 512 -6.13 17.47 6.77
CA ALA A 512 -4.89 16.74 6.86
C ALA A 512 -4.04 17.01 5.61
N ILE A 513 -2.74 17.22 5.82
CA ILE A 513 -1.76 17.17 4.73
C ILE A 513 -1.10 15.79 4.75
N ILE A 514 -1.12 15.08 3.64
CA ILE A 514 -0.44 13.79 3.49
C ILE A 514 0.88 14.04 2.75
N ASN A 515 2.00 13.72 3.35
CA ASN A 515 3.32 13.91 2.75
C ASN A 515 3.97 12.57 2.38
N ALA A 516 4.44 12.43 1.16
CA ALA A 516 5.16 11.27 0.67
C ALA A 516 6.41 11.67 -0.11
N LYS A 517 7.50 10.95 0.13
CA LYS A 517 8.80 11.12 -0.53
C LYS A 517 9.27 9.77 -1.07
N GLY A 518 9.60 9.70 -2.36
CA GLY A 518 10.06 8.49 -3.01
C GLY A 518 11.52 8.57 -3.48
N PHE A 519 12.20 7.44 -3.52
CA PHE A 519 13.52 7.35 -4.12
C PHE A 519 13.52 7.96 -5.53
N GLY A 520 14.65 8.54 -5.93
CA GLY A 520 14.77 9.22 -7.21
C GLY A 520 14.40 10.70 -7.17
N GLY A 521 13.84 11.20 -6.07
CA GLY A 521 13.40 12.59 -5.92
C GLY A 521 11.94 12.81 -6.28
N ASN A 522 11.11 11.82 -6.02
CA ASN A 522 9.67 11.88 -6.19
C ASN A 522 9.03 12.43 -4.92
N ASN A 523 8.44 13.60 -4.99
CA ASN A 523 7.76 14.22 -3.85
C ASN A 523 6.30 14.43 -4.19
N ALA A 524 5.41 14.09 -3.26
CA ALA A 524 3.99 14.34 -3.39
C ALA A 524 3.38 14.75 -2.06
N SER A 525 2.45 15.70 -2.09
CA SER A 525 1.66 16.09 -0.93
C SER A 525 0.20 16.29 -1.34
N ALA A 526 -0.72 15.73 -0.56
CA ALA A 526 -2.15 15.83 -0.79
C ALA A 526 -2.83 16.62 0.33
N THR A 527 -3.88 17.37 -0.04
CA THR A 527 -4.79 18.03 0.90
C THR A 527 -6.08 17.20 1.01
N VAL A 528 -6.32 16.65 2.18
CA VAL A 528 -7.50 15.84 2.50
C VAL A 528 -8.38 16.58 3.49
N ILE A 529 -9.67 16.66 3.17
CA ILE A 529 -10.66 17.46 3.90
C ILE A 529 -11.46 16.55 4.82
N ALA A 530 -11.70 16.99 6.04
CA ALA A 530 -12.50 16.27 7.03
C ALA A 530 -13.94 16.00 6.57
N PRO A 531 -14.58 14.92 7.06
CA PRO A 531 -15.97 14.59 6.71
C PRO A 531 -16.96 15.72 6.95
N HIS A 532 -16.87 16.40 8.11
CA HIS A 532 -17.79 17.49 8.48
C HIS A 532 -17.60 18.75 7.60
N ILE A 533 -16.39 19.05 7.11
CA ILE A 533 -16.13 20.13 6.17
C ILE A 533 -16.65 19.73 4.78
N THR A 534 -16.37 18.50 4.35
CA THR A 534 -16.88 17.95 3.09
C THR A 534 -18.40 18.03 3.04
N ALA A 535 -19.09 17.59 4.10
CA ALA A 535 -20.55 17.67 4.19
C ALA A 535 -21.08 19.11 4.07
N LYS A 536 -20.41 20.10 4.69
CA LYS A 536 -20.77 21.54 4.54
C LYS A 536 -20.63 22.01 3.09
N ILE A 537 -19.58 21.61 2.40
CA ILE A 537 -19.37 21.95 0.98
C ILE A 537 -20.49 21.34 0.14
N LEU A 538 -20.79 20.04 0.32
CA LEU A 538 -21.84 19.34 -0.44
C LEU A 538 -23.23 19.93 -0.18
N ALA A 539 -23.56 20.20 1.07
CA ALA A 539 -24.81 20.84 1.45
C ALA A 539 -24.99 22.23 0.77
N SER A 540 -23.91 22.99 0.68
CA SER A 540 -23.93 24.30 0.02
C SER A 540 -24.00 24.20 -1.50
N LYS A 541 -23.26 23.27 -2.12
CA LYS A 541 -23.18 23.10 -3.58
C LYS A 541 -24.46 22.46 -4.15
N HIS A 542 -25.03 21.47 -3.46
CA HIS A 542 -26.18 20.66 -3.90
C HIS A 542 -27.47 21.00 -3.15
N LYS A 543 -27.78 22.31 -3.00
CA LYS A 543 -29.01 22.79 -2.37
C LYS A 543 -30.25 22.26 -3.08
N GLY A 544 -31.37 22.10 -2.34
CA GLY A 544 -32.66 21.70 -2.86
C GLY A 544 -32.96 20.21 -2.74
N LYS A 545 -33.63 19.61 -3.74
CA LYS A 545 -34.19 18.25 -3.69
C LYS A 545 -33.15 17.17 -3.39
N TYR A 546 -31.97 17.27 -3.97
CA TYR A 546 -30.92 16.25 -3.80
C TYR A 546 -30.41 16.20 -2.35
N TRP A 547 -30.07 17.35 -1.78
CA TRP A 547 -29.58 17.40 -0.41
C TRP A 547 -30.65 17.04 0.62
N SER A 548 -31.92 17.41 0.38
CA SER A 548 -33.03 17.05 1.28
C SER A 548 -33.28 15.54 1.37
N GLN A 549 -32.96 14.79 0.32
CA GLN A 549 -33.10 13.33 0.27
C GLN A 549 -31.85 12.58 0.72
N TYR A 550 -30.70 13.27 0.81
CA TYR A 550 -29.42 12.66 1.12
C TYR A 550 -29.45 11.89 2.45
N SER A 551 -29.93 12.48 3.52
CA SER A 551 -29.90 11.85 4.86
C SER A 551 -30.64 10.52 4.92
N ALA A 552 -31.81 10.42 4.28
CA ALA A 552 -32.58 9.18 4.25
C ALA A 552 -31.87 8.07 3.45
N LYS A 553 -31.25 8.42 2.33
CA LYS A 553 -30.46 7.47 1.54
C LYS A 553 -29.17 7.06 2.26
N ALA A 554 -28.49 8.01 2.88
CA ALA A 554 -27.25 7.77 3.62
C ALA A 554 -27.44 6.80 4.80
N GLU A 555 -28.61 6.82 5.45
CA GLU A 555 -28.94 5.86 6.48
C GLU A 555 -29.02 4.44 5.93
N ILE A 556 -29.68 4.23 4.79
CA ILE A 556 -29.78 2.92 4.12
C ILE A 556 -28.38 2.41 3.73
N VAL A 557 -27.58 3.27 3.07
CA VAL A 557 -26.22 2.94 2.65
C VAL A 557 -25.35 2.57 3.84
N SER A 558 -25.44 3.34 4.95
CA SER A 558 -24.72 3.05 6.18
C SER A 558 -25.11 1.70 6.78
N GLN A 559 -26.39 1.34 6.77
CA GLN A 559 -26.87 0.04 7.26
C GLN A 559 -26.33 -1.11 6.40
N GLN A 560 -26.31 -0.97 5.07
CA GLN A 560 -25.75 -1.96 4.15
C GLN A 560 -24.23 -2.13 4.35
N ALA A 561 -23.51 -1.03 4.50
CA ALA A 561 -22.09 -1.05 4.83
C ALA A 561 -21.80 -1.76 6.17
N GLN A 562 -22.58 -1.45 7.21
CA GLN A 562 -22.47 -2.13 8.51
C GLN A 562 -22.81 -3.63 8.44
N ALA A 563 -23.76 -4.04 7.59
CA ALA A 563 -24.05 -5.44 7.36
C ALA A 563 -22.85 -6.19 6.78
N TYR A 564 -22.11 -5.55 5.86
CA TYR A 564 -20.85 -6.10 5.36
C TYR A 564 -19.80 -6.24 6.49
N ASP A 565 -19.63 -5.22 7.34
CA ASP A 565 -18.68 -5.31 8.47
C ASP A 565 -19.02 -6.48 9.40
N GLN A 566 -20.29 -6.67 9.72
CA GLN A 566 -20.74 -7.82 10.52
C GLN A 566 -20.49 -9.15 9.81
N ALA A 567 -20.69 -9.24 8.50
CA ALA A 567 -20.39 -10.43 7.73
C ALA A 567 -18.89 -10.77 7.76
N MET A 568 -18.01 -9.76 7.69
CA MET A 568 -16.56 -9.95 7.85
C MET A 568 -16.20 -10.43 9.26
N LEU A 569 -16.76 -9.84 10.31
CA LEU A 569 -16.55 -10.23 11.70
C LEU A 569 -17.05 -11.66 12.00
N ASN A 570 -18.06 -12.12 11.28
CA ASN A 570 -18.62 -13.46 11.42
C ASN A 570 -17.96 -14.46 10.43
N GLY A 571 -17.11 -14.00 9.50
CA GLY A 571 -16.44 -14.82 8.50
C GLY A 571 -17.35 -15.39 7.41
N THR A 572 -18.45 -14.70 7.12
CA THR A 572 -19.40 -15.06 6.06
C THR A 572 -19.20 -14.25 4.78
N ALA A 573 -18.54 -13.09 4.86
CA ALA A 573 -18.14 -12.34 3.67
C ALA A 573 -16.90 -12.98 3.02
N LYS A 574 -16.82 -12.85 1.71
CA LYS A 574 -15.70 -13.33 0.88
C LYS A 574 -15.19 -12.22 -0.03
N SER A 575 -13.95 -12.36 -0.47
CA SER A 575 -13.38 -11.52 -1.52
C SER A 575 -14.16 -11.64 -2.82
N ILE A 576 -14.31 -10.54 -3.55
CA ILE A 576 -14.93 -10.53 -4.87
C ILE A 576 -13.89 -11.05 -5.88
N TYR A 577 -14.19 -12.18 -6.51
CA TYR A 577 -13.36 -12.72 -7.59
C TYR A 577 -14.23 -13.41 -8.62
N ARG A 578 -14.26 -12.88 -9.85
CA ARG A 578 -15.18 -13.28 -10.93
C ARG A 578 -14.37 -13.70 -12.15
N PHE A 579 -13.88 -14.92 -12.14
CA PHE A 579 -13.18 -15.49 -13.30
C PHE A 579 -14.20 -16.00 -14.33
N ASP A 580 -13.97 -15.70 -15.60
CA ASP A 580 -14.83 -16.12 -16.74
C ASP A 580 -16.32 -15.76 -16.56
N HIS A 581 -16.57 -14.57 -15.97
CA HIS A 581 -17.91 -14.09 -15.67
C HIS A 581 -18.24 -12.86 -16.52
N ASN A 582 -19.38 -12.92 -17.26
CA ASN A 582 -19.86 -11.84 -18.11
C ASN A 582 -18.82 -11.31 -19.12
N VAL A 583 -18.01 -12.19 -19.68
CA VAL A 583 -17.04 -11.84 -20.73
C VAL A 583 -17.79 -11.41 -21.98
N LEU A 584 -17.59 -10.14 -22.40
CA LEU A 584 -18.25 -9.57 -23.56
C LEU A 584 -17.43 -9.87 -24.83
N GLY A 585 -18.09 -10.41 -25.86
CA GLY A 585 -17.56 -10.47 -27.22
C GLY A 585 -17.87 -9.18 -28.01
N GLY A 586 -17.19 -8.97 -29.13
CA GLY A 586 -17.45 -7.79 -29.96
C GLY A 586 -18.87 -7.72 -30.54
N ASP A 587 -19.54 -8.86 -30.68
CA ASP A 587 -20.93 -8.98 -31.11
C ASP A 587 -21.95 -8.52 -30.05
N ALA A 588 -21.54 -8.42 -28.80
CA ALA A 588 -22.37 -7.88 -27.72
C ALA A 588 -22.34 -6.35 -27.65
N ILE A 589 -21.46 -5.68 -28.39
CA ILE A 589 -21.27 -4.22 -28.37
C ILE A 589 -22.15 -3.59 -29.45
N ASP A 590 -23.08 -2.72 -29.03
CA ASP A 590 -23.91 -1.90 -29.95
C ASP A 590 -23.35 -0.47 -29.99
N PHE A 591 -22.84 -0.04 -31.15
CA PHE A 591 -22.32 1.33 -31.30
C PHE A 591 -22.66 1.95 -32.67
N ASP A 592 -22.85 3.26 -32.65
CA ASP A 592 -22.98 4.13 -33.82
C ASP A 592 -21.89 5.25 -33.73
N ASP A 593 -21.95 6.23 -34.63
CA ASP A 593 -20.98 7.34 -34.67
C ASP A 593 -21.10 8.34 -33.52
N LYS A 594 -22.08 8.16 -32.63
CA LYS A 594 -22.37 9.07 -31.50
C LYS A 594 -22.25 8.41 -30.14
N ARG A 595 -22.38 7.09 -30.05
CA ARG A 595 -22.45 6.39 -28.77
C ARG A 595 -22.10 4.90 -28.86
N ILE A 596 -21.61 4.36 -27.72
CA ILE A 596 -21.41 2.93 -27.52
C ILE A 596 -22.31 2.48 -26.36
N ARG A 597 -23.07 1.39 -26.55
CA ARG A 597 -23.83 0.74 -25.47
C ARG A 597 -23.15 -0.53 -25.03
N ILE A 598 -22.92 -0.63 -23.75
CA ILE A 598 -22.29 -1.78 -23.11
C ILE A 598 -23.35 -2.54 -22.30
N PRO A 599 -23.52 -3.85 -22.51
CA PRO A 599 -24.44 -4.65 -21.71
C PRO A 599 -24.19 -4.53 -20.20
N GLY A 600 -25.27 -4.35 -19.43
CA GLY A 600 -25.18 -4.17 -17.97
C GLY A 600 -25.06 -2.72 -17.50
N TYR A 601 -24.94 -1.76 -18.42
CA TYR A 601 -24.95 -0.31 -18.14
C TYR A 601 -26.13 0.37 -18.81
N ASN A 602 -26.84 1.25 -18.08
CA ASN A 602 -27.96 2.01 -18.65
C ASN A 602 -27.47 3.22 -19.44
N GLU A 603 -26.39 3.85 -18.98
CA GLU A 603 -25.82 5.02 -19.63
C GLU A 603 -24.89 4.57 -20.77
N ALA A 604 -25.11 5.14 -21.96
CA ALA A 604 -24.21 4.91 -23.10
C ALA A 604 -22.95 5.76 -23.00
N ILE A 605 -21.85 5.23 -23.50
CA ILE A 605 -20.61 5.98 -23.69
C ILE A 605 -20.84 7.00 -24.80
N ASN A 606 -20.59 8.27 -24.53
CA ASN A 606 -20.76 9.37 -25.48
C ASN A 606 -19.52 9.49 -26.39
N LEU A 607 -19.73 9.50 -27.70
CA LEU A 607 -18.70 9.73 -28.72
C LEU A 607 -18.72 11.15 -29.30
N ASP A 608 -19.71 11.99 -28.93
CA ASP A 608 -19.72 13.41 -29.26
C ASP A 608 -18.77 14.14 -28.28
N LEU A 609 -17.47 14.09 -28.62
CA LEU A 609 -16.40 14.62 -27.77
C LEU A 609 -16.13 16.08 -28.16
N PRO A 610 -16.40 17.06 -27.28
CA PRO A 610 -16.11 18.47 -27.56
C PRO A 610 -14.59 18.68 -27.65
N SER A 611 -14.16 19.56 -28.51
CA SER A 611 -12.76 19.97 -28.63
C SER A 611 -12.63 21.48 -28.41
N ASP A 612 -11.85 21.88 -27.41
CA ASP A 612 -11.51 23.28 -27.16
C ASP A 612 -10.75 23.94 -28.33
N PHE A 613 -10.14 23.11 -29.19
CA PHE A 613 -9.37 23.60 -30.34
C PHE A 613 -10.26 23.89 -31.56
N ARG A 614 -11.50 23.40 -31.60
CA ARG A 614 -12.42 23.59 -32.75
C ARG A 614 -12.64 25.07 -33.07
N GLN A 615 -12.75 25.91 -32.04
CA GLN A 615 -12.94 27.37 -32.20
C GLN A 615 -11.78 28.09 -32.92
N TRP A 616 -10.64 27.42 -33.11
CA TRP A 616 -9.45 27.99 -33.78
C TRP A 616 -9.33 27.52 -35.25
N LEU A 617 -10.28 26.75 -35.77
CA LEU A 617 -10.27 26.26 -37.15
C LEU A 617 -11.17 27.14 -38.07
N ASP A 618 -11.98 27.99 -37.52
CA ASP A 618 -12.83 28.95 -38.20
C ASP A 618 -12.13 30.32 -38.20
#